data_457b84eb595e9711230a612f59bffa34
#
_entry.id   457b84eb595e9711230a612f59bffa34
#
_cell.length_a   1.000
_cell.length_b   1.000
_cell.length_c   1.000
_cell.angle_alpha   90.00
_cell.angle_beta   90.00
_cell.angle_gamma   90.00
#
_symmetry.space_group_name_H-M   'P 1'
#
loop_
_entity.id
_entity.type
_entity.pdbx_description
1 polymer ?
#
loop_
_entity_poly.entity_id
_entity_poly.type
_entity_poly.pdbx_seq_one_letter_code
_entity_poly.pdbx_strand_id
1 'polypeptide(L)'
;MDHLRRTTLSGAFDELFKSTRKFNFEVLTVYTAGERNIYANKPINTPDDLKGMIVRVNDSTTYLNMVKYMGGVGTAMSQSEVYTALQQGVIDAGENSERVYTDFKHYEVAKYYSYTKHIVHPDVVIASTNFLDSMSAADKEIFDKLVADSTDYEFDAFAESVQEAKKDAEANGAIFVYPDTELFREKCQPLLDSISGQSEITKKIYDKVQALREEK
;
A
#
# COMPACT_ATOMS: atom_id res chain seq x y z
N MET A 1 6.69 1.57 -6.35
CA MET A 1 6.23 0.25 -6.85
C MET A 1 7.39 -0.65 -7.24
N ASP A 2 8.39 -0.18 -8.00
CA ASP A 2 9.53 -1.01 -8.45
C ASP A 2 10.29 -1.71 -7.33
N HIS A 3 10.40 -1.07 -6.17
CA HIS A 3 11.04 -1.70 -5.00
C HIS A 3 10.22 -2.89 -4.47
N LEU A 4 8.89 -2.81 -4.40
CA LEU A 4 8.04 -3.94 -4.02
C LEU A 4 8.18 -5.09 -5.03
N ARG A 5 8.11 -4.79 -6.35
CA ARG A 5 8.31 -5.77 -7.43
C ARG A 5 9.65 -6.51 -7.26
N ARG A 6 10.76 -5.79 -7.16
CA ARG A 6 12.09 -6.38 -6.96
C ARG A 6 12.16 -7.23 -5.69
N THR A 7 11.59 -6.75 -4.60
CA THR A 7 11.56 -7.49 -3.33
C THR A 7 10.77 -8.78 -3.46
N THR A 8 9.61 -8.75 -4.10
CA THR A 8 8.78 -9.95 -4.34
C THR A 8 9.53 -10.97 -5.20
N LEU A 9 10.10 -10.55 -6.33
CA LEU A 9 10.80 -11.43 -7.25
C LEU A 9 12.17 -11.93 -6.72
N SER A 10 12.73 -11.29 -5.70
CA SER A 10 13.99 -11.72 -5.07
C SER A 10 13.84 -12.95 -4.15
N GLY A 11 12.61 -13.42 -3.91
CA GLY A 11 12.33 -14.48 -2.94
C GLY A 11 12.45 -14.02 -1.47
N ALA A 12 12.46 -12.71 -1.21
CA ALA A 12 12.57 -12.16 0.15
C ALA A 12 11.44 -12.60 1.07
N PHE A 13 10.29 -12.94 0.51
CA PHE A 13 9.08 -13.34 1.23
C PHE A 13 8.83 -14.86 1.29
N ASP A 14 9.65 -15.69 0.63
CA ASP A 14 9.39 -17.13 0.46
C ASP A 14 9.18 -17.88 1.78
N GLU A 15 10.00 -17.59 2.80
CA GLU A 15 9.88 -18.21 4.12
C GLU A 15 8.53 -17.84 4.78
N LEU A 16 8.13 -16.57 4.67
CA LEU A 16 6.84 -16.09 5.16
C LEU A 16 5.68 -16.75 4.40
N PHE A 17 5.75 -16.79 3.07
CA PHE A 17 4.71 -17.36 2.22
C PHE A 17 4.49 -18.83 2.55
N LYS A 18 5.55 -19.63 2.60
CA LYS A 18 5.49 -21.05 2.97
C LYS A 18 4.94 -21.27 4.38
N SER A 19 5.19 -20.35 5.31
CA SER A 19 4.70 -20.46 6.68
C SER A 19 3.19 -20.42 6.80
N THR A 20 2.49 -19.92 5.77
CA THR A 20 1.02 -19.82 5.76
C THR A 20 0.33 -21.18 5.52
N ARG A 21 1.04 -22.18 4.99
CA ARG A 21 0.48 -23.52 4.74
C ARG A 21 -0.15 -24.19 5.98
N LYS A 22 0.36 -23.88 7.16
CA LYS A 22 -0.23 -24.37 8.44
C LYS A 22 -1.67 -23.91 8.69
N PHE A 23 -2.14 -22.91 7.92
CA PHE A 23 -3.50 -22.39 7.98
C PHE A 23 -4.38 -22.85 6.79
N ASN A 24 -3.96 -23.91 6.10
CA ASN A 24 -4.64 -24.50 4.93
C ASN A 24 -4.67 -23.60 3.68
N PHE A 25 -3.81 -22.62 3.60
CA PHE A 25 -3.54 -21.83 2.38
C PHE A 25 -2.05 -21.53 2.25
N GLU A 26 -1.62 -21.20 1.05
CA GLU A 26 -0.28 -20.67 0.79
C GLU A 26 -0.37 -19.35 0.05
N VAL A 27 0.41 -18.36 0.50
CA VAL A 27 0.64 -17.14 -0.28
C VAL A 27 1.56 -17.51 -1.44
N LEU A 28 1.14 -17.21 -2.66
CA LEU A 28 1.87 -17.54 -3.88
C LEU A 28 2.77 -16.39 -4.33
N THR A 29 2.26 -15.17 -4.27
CA THR A 29 2.96 -13.97 -4.68
C THR A 29 2.28 -12.71 -4.10
N VAL A 30 2.87 -11.57 -4.40
CA VAL A 30 2.35 -10.24 -4.07
C VAL A 30 2.07 -9.48 -5.36
N TYR A 31 0.89 -8.93 -5.46
CA TYR A 31 0.50 -7.87 -6.39
C TYR A 31 0.60 -6.51 -5.70
N THR A 32 0.48 -5.43 -6.44
CA THR A 32 0.46 -4.10 -5.85
C THR A 32 -0.95 -3.50 -5.84
N ALA A 33 -1.34 -2.88 -4.72
CA ALA A 33 -2.49 -1.96 -4.66
C ALA A 33 -2.04 -0.48 -4.72
N GLY A 34 -0.81 -0.24 -5.13
CA GLY A 34 -0.23 1.07 -5.35
C GLY A 34 0.43 1.71 -4.14
N GLU A 35 0.99 2.89 -4.38
CA GLU A 35 1.50 3.77 -3.32
C GLU A 35 0.33 4.54 -2.71
N ARG A 36 0.24 4.53 -1.39
CA ARG A 36 -0.82 5.27 -0.69
C ARG A 36 -0.33 6.65 -0.33
N ASN A 37 -1.21 7.62 -0.55
CA ASN A 37 -0.93 9.04 -0.45
C ASN A 37 -2.10 9.75 0.22
N ILE A 38 -1.87 10.93 0.79
CA ILE A 38 -2.91 11.68 1.51
C ILE A 38 -3.63 12.62 0.54
N TYR A 39 -4.97 12.66 0.64
CA TYR A 39 -5.80 13.62 -0.08
C TYR A 39 -6.69 14.39 0.89
N ALA A 40 -6.82 15.71 0.66
CA ALA A 40 -7.53 16.65 1.54
C ALA A 40 -8.01 17.89 0.79
N ASN A 41 -8.68 18.80 1.49
CA ASN A 41 -9.08 20.12 0.94
C ASN A 41 -7.97 21.19 1.02
N LYS A 42 -6.78 20.82 1.52
CA LYS A 42 -5.57 21.65 1.49
C LYS A 42 -4.35 20.80 1.12
N PRO A 43 -3.29 21.39 0.58
CA PRO A 43 -2.07 20.66 0.31
C PRO A 43 -1.40 20.18 1.61
N ILE A 44 -0.83 18.98 1.58
CA ILE A 44 0.00 18.43 2.66
C ILE A 44 1.43 18.37 2.16
N ASN A 45 2.26 19.30 2.61
CA ASN A 45 3.67 19.44 2.22
C ASN A 45 4.63 18.86 3.27
N THR A 46 4.20 18.86 4.53
CA THR A 46 4.98 18.37 5.67
C THR A 46 4.08 17.63 6.65
N PRO A 47 4.64 16.81 7.56
CA PRO A 47 3.87 16.20 8.64
C PRO A 47 3.15 17.23 9.54
N ASP A 48 3.70 18.45 9.66
CA ASP A 48 3.08 19.51 10.46
C ASP A 48 1.73 19.97 9.90
N ASP A 49 1.50 19.80 8.59
CA ASP A 49 0.21 20.12 7.96
C ASP A 49 -0.91 19.17 8.39
N LEU A 50 -0.55 18.00 8.95
CA LEU A 50 -1.50 17.01 9.47
C LEU A 50 -1.93 17.28 10.92
N LYS A 51 -1.30 18.22 11.62
CA LYS A 51 -1.62 18.48 13.03
C LYS A 51 -3.10 18.83 13.22
N GLY A 52 -3.78 18.01 14.05
CA GLY A 52 -5.18 18.16 14.38
C GLY A 52 -6.16 17.68 13.30
N MET A 53 -5.67 17.23 12.14
CA MET A 53 -6.53 16.69 11.09
C MET A 53 -6.98 15.27 11.43
N ILE A 54 -8.26 15.00 11.22
CA ILE A 54 -8.83 13.65 11.27
C ILE A 54 -8.61 13.00 9.90
N VAL A 55 -7.73 11.99 9.86
CA VAL A 55 -7.36 11.27 8.64
C VAL A 55 -8.00 9.88 8.65
N ARG A 56 -8.84 9.59 7.67
CA ARG A 56 -9.42 8.26 7.52
C ARG A 56 -8.37 7.26 7.06
N VAL A 57 -8.37 6.11 7.70
CA VAL A 57 -7.56 4.96 7.32
C VAL A 57 -8.41 3.67 7.28
N ASN A 58 -7.83 2.59 6.75
CA ASN A 58 -8.41 1.26 6.89
C ASN A 58 -8.41 0.84 8.37
N ASP A 59 -9.29 -0.10 8.74
CA ASP A 59 -9.32 -0.68 10.09
C ASP A 59 -8.06 -1.52 10.36
N SER A 60 -7.01 -0.84 10.78
CA SER A 60 -5.70 -1.40 11.07
C SER A 60 -4.98 -0.55 12.09
N THR A 61 -4.54 -1.18 13.19
CA THR A 61 -3.72 -0.53 14.22
C THR A 61 -2.44 0.08 13.65
N THR A 62 -1.83 -0.56 12.65
CA THR A 62 -0.63 -0.05 11.97
C THR A 62 -0.93 1.27 11.27
N TYR A 63 -2.05 1.37 10.53
CA TYR A 63 -2.43 2.59 9.83
C TYR A 63 -2.80 3.72 10.80
N LEU A 64 -3.54 3.41 11.88
CA LEU A 64 -3.87 4.37 12.92
C LEU A 64 -2.60 4.95 13.57
N ASN A 65 -1.64 4.09 13.92
CA ASN A 65 -0.36 4.51 14.48
C ASN A 65 0.47 5.31 13.48
N MET A 66 0.51 4.93 12.22
CA MET A 66 1.22 5.66 11.17
C MET A 66 0.73 7.10 11.08
N VAL A 67 -0.59 7.34 10.98
CA VAL A 67 -1.16 8.70 10.96
C VAL A 67 -0.80 9.47 12.22
N LYS A 68 -0.84 8.81 13.39
CA LYS A 68 -0.43 9.42 14.67
C LYS A 68 1.04 9.84 14.66
N TYR A 69 1.95 9.00 14.15
CA TYR A 69 3.38 9.35 14.04
C TYR A 69 3.61 10.51 13.06
N MET A 70 2.82 10.58 11.99
CA MET A 70 2.85 11.71 11.06
C MET A 70 2.21 13.00 11.62
N GLY A 71 1.59 12.94 12.81
CA GLY A 71 1.05 14.12 13.51
C GLY A 71 -0.46 14.32 13.39
N GLY A 72 -1.16 13.49 12.64
CA GLY A 72 -2.63 13.51 12.50
C GLY A 72 -3.37 12.64 13.52
N VAL A 73 -4.69 12.63 13.42
CA VAL A 73 -5.60 11.78 14.19
C VAL A 73 -6.19 10.73 13.25
N GLY A 74 -5.73 9.48 13.35
CA GLY A 74 -6.26 8.39 12.53
C GLY A 74 -7.67 7.98 12.98
N THR A 75 -8.56 7.74 12.03
CA THR A 75 -9.87 7.14 12.28
C THR A 75 -10.17 6.01 11.30
N ALA A 76 -10.59 4.85 11.80
CA ALA A 76 -10.96 3.72 10.97
C ALA A 76 -12.38 3.89 10.43
N MET A 77 -12.54 3.68 9.12
CA MET A 77 -13.85 3.82 8.46
C MET A 77 -13.86 2.97 7.18
N SER A 78 -15.02 2.44 6.79
CA SER A 78 -15.16 1.71 5.53
C SER A 78 -14.92 2.61 4.33
N GLN A 79 -14.42 2.05 3.21
CA GLN A 79 -14.13 2.82 2.00
C GLN A 79 -15.39 3.49 1.43
N SER A 80 -16.55 2.85 1.54
CA SER A 80 -17.82 3.36 1.03
C SER A 80 -18.35 4.62 1.76
N GLU A 81 -17.86 4.91 2.95
CA GLU A 81 -18.28 6.05 3.77
C GLU A 81 -17.41 7.29 3.56
N VAL A 82 -16.21 7.12 2.98
CA VAL A 82 -15.17 8.16 2.91
C VAL A 82 -15.64 9.41 2.17
N TYR A 83 -16.27 9.26 1.00
CA TYR A 83 -16.75 10.39 0.21
C TYR A 83 -17.71 11.28 1.02
N THR A 84 -18.72 10.66 1.64
CA THR A 84 -19.72 11.38 2.44
C THR A 84 -19.10 12.00 3.69
N ALA A 85 -18.19 11.31 4.36
CA ALA A 85 -17.50 11.82 5.54
C ALA A 85 -16.62 13.04 5.23
N LEU A 86 -15.91 13.05 4.10
CA LEU A 86 -15.17 14.20 3.59
C LEU A 86 -16.12 15.36 3.24
N GLN A 87 -17.20 15.06 2.52
CA GLN A 87 -18.18 16.07 2.11
C GLN A 87 -18.83 16.77 3.30
N GLN A 88 -19.11 16.03 4.38
CA GLN A 88 -19.73 16.55 5.60
C GLN A 88 -18.72 17.13 6.60
N GLY A 89 -17.42 17.04 6.34
CA GLY A 89 -16.38 17.49 7.27
C GLY A 89 -16.27 16.64 8.54
N VAL A 90 -16.74 15.39 8.52
CA VAL A 90 -16.54 14.42 9.62
C VAL A 90 -15.08 13.98 9.69
N ILE A 91 -14.41 13.93 8.55
CA ILE A 91 -12.97 13.73 8.41
C ILE A 91 -12.39 14.86 7.55
N ASP A 92 -11.14 15.22 7.79
CA ASP A 92 -10.43 16.27 7.07
C ASP A 92 -9.65 15.75 5.86
N ALA A 93 -9.27 14.47 5.90
CA ALA A 93 -8.46 13.82 4.89
C ALA A 93 -8.74 12.32 4.80
N GLY A 94 -8.40 11.76 3.64
CA GLY A 94 -8.28 10.32 3.44
C GLY A 94 -6.89 9.97 2.91
N GLU A 95 -6.60 8.67 2.82
CA GLU A 95 -5.38 8.18 2.22
C GLU A 95 -5.69 6.94 1.38
N ASN A 96 -5.12 6.87 0.19
CA ASN A 96 -5.20 5.71 -0.71
C ASN A 96 -4.35 5.94 -1.97
N SER A 97 -4.39 4.98 -2.93
CA SER A 97 -3.80 5.11 -4.25
C SER A 97 -4.61 6.05 -5.16
N GLU A 98 -4.00 6.49 -6.26
CA GLU A 98 -4.64 7.31 -7.30
C GLU A 98 -5.88 6.64 -7.87
N ARG A 99 -5.83 5.30 -8.06
CA ARG A 99 -6.97 4.52 -8.54
C ARG A 99 -8.19 4.71 -7.64
N VAL A 100 -8.04 4.45 -6.34
CA VAL A 100 -9.14 4.59 -5.39
C VAL A 100 -9.60 6.02 -5.27
N TYR A 101 -8.68 6.99 -5.26
CA TYR A 101 -9.01 8.42 -5.24
C TYR A 101 -9.89 8.82 -6.42
N THR A 102 -9.61 8.30 -7.61
CA THR A 102 -10.34 8.59 -8.85
C THR A 102 -11.63 7.78 -8.96
N ASP A 103 -11.57 6.46 -8.75
CA ASP A 103 -12.72 5.56 -8.91
C ASP A 103 -13.88 5.93 -7.95
N PHE A 104 -13.55 6.39 -6.74
CA PHE A 104 -14.52 6.88 -5.75
C PHE A 104 -14.78 8.40 -5.84
N LYS A 105 -14.21 9.08 -6.83
CA LYS A 105 -14.38 10.52 -7.08
C LYS A 105 -14.04 11.40 -5.87
N HIS A 106 -13.09 10.97 -5.06
CA HIS A 106 -12.71 11.73 -3.87
C HIS A 106 -12.17 13.13 -4.22
N TYR A 107 -11.68 13.34 -5.46
CA TYR A 107 -11.23 14.64 -5.96
C TYR A 107 -12.34 15.73 -5.91
N GLU A 108 -13.61 15.35 -5.95
CA GLU A 108 -14.72 16.30 -5.85
C GLU A 108 -14.83 16.94 -4.44
N VAL A 109 -14.44 16.20 -3.40
CA VAL A 109 -14.58 16.57 -1.98
C VAL A 109 -13.26 16.75 -1.25
N ALA A 110 -12.13 16.40 -1.87
CA ALA A 110 -10.77 16.55 -1.35
C ALA A 110 -9.79 16.70 -2.54
N LYS A 111 -9.71 17.90 -3.10
CA LYS A 111 -9.08 18.13 -4.40
C LYS A 111 -7.54 18.08 -4.42
N TYR A 112 -6.87 18.16 -3.26
CA TYR A 112 -5.42 18.08 -3.18
C TYR A 112 -5.02 16.64 -2.89
N TYR A 113 -4.22 16.05 -3.78
CA TYR A 113 -3.61 14.74 -3.61
C TYR A 113 -2.10 14.90 -3.42
N SER A 114 -1.62 14.67 -2.20
CA SER A 114 -0.22 14.89 -1.82
C SER A 114 0.53 13.57 -1.79
N TYR A 115 1.55 13.43 -2.63
CA TYR A 115 2.38 12.24 -2.78
C TYR A 115 3.29 12.02 -1.57
N THR A 116 2.70 11.73 -0.42
CA THR A 116 3.41 11.43 0.82
C THR A 116 4.11 10.07 0.80
N LYS A 117 3.69 9.16 -0.11
CA LYS A 117 4.26 7.83 -0.35
C LYS A 117 4.54 7.04 0.93
N HIS A 118 3.63 7.15 1.88
CA HIS A 118 3.81 6.62 3.24
C HIS A 118 3.62 5.11 3.35
N ILE A 119 2.94 4.47 2.37
CA ILE A 119 2.81 3.02 2.24
C ILE A 119 2.87 2.63 0.77
N VAL A 120 3.54 1.51 0.48
CA VAL A 120 3.32 0.70 -0.72
C VAL A 120 2.48 -0.49 -0.28
N HIS A 121 1.24 -0.60 -0.77
CA HIS A 121 0.29 -1.60 -0.27
C HIS A 121 0.40 -2.89 -1.10
N PRO A 122 0.79 -4.02 -0.47
CA PRO A 122 0.80 -5.31 -1.13
C PRO A 122 -0.60 -5.97 -1.06
N ASP A 123 -1.05 -6.52 -2.16
CA ASP A 123 -2.15 -7.49 -2.19
C ASP A 123 -1.57 -8.90 -2.36
N VAL A 124 -2.01 -9.84 -1.55
CA VAL A 124 -1.47 -11.21 -1.59
C VAL A 124 -2.38 -12.13 -2.41
N VAL A 125 -1.77 -12.89 -3.32
CA VAL A 125 -2.44 -13.97 -4.04
C VAL A 125 -2.30 -15.25 -3.24
N ILE A 126 -3.41 -15.89 -2.92
CA ILE A 126 -3.43 -17.09 -2.09
C ILE A 126 -4.09 -18.27 -2.83
N ALA A 127 -3.64 -19.47 -2.52
CA ALA A 127 -4.31 -20.72 -2.94
C ALA A 127 -4.50 -21.67 -1.76
N SER A 128 -5.56 -22.49 -1.83
CA SER A 128 -5.78 -23.58 -0.87
C SER A 128 -4.67 -24.63 -0.98
N THR A 129 -4.16 -25.09 0.15
CA THR A 129 -3.16 -26.18 0.16
C THR A 129 -3.72 -27.46 -0.48
N ASN A 130 -5.00 -27.76 -0.29
CA ASN A 130 -5.64 -28.91 -0.93
C ASN A 130 -5.58 -28.83 -2.46
N PHE A 131 -5.78 -27.63 -3.02
CA PHE A 131 -5.66 -27.40 -4.46
C PHE A 131 -4.21 -27.59 -4.92
N LEU A 132 -3.25 -26.98 -4.24
CA LEU A 132 -1.84 -27.08 -4.60
C LEU A 132 -1.31 -28.52 -4.49
N ASP A 133 -1.70 -29.25 -3.45
CA ASP A 133 -1.27 -30.62 -3.20
C ASP A 133 -1.96 -31.64 -4.13
N SER A 134 -3.05 -31.27 -4.81
CA SER A 134 -3.72 -32.11 -5.82
C SER A 134 -3.07 -32.06 -7.20
N MET A 135 -2.15 -31.10 -7.44
CA MET A 135 -1.46 -30.94 -8.72
C MET A 135 -0.44 -32.05 -8.95
N SER A 136 -0.32 -32.50 -10.20
CA SER A 136 0.86 -33.25 -10.62
C SER A 136 2.12 -32.35 -10.59
N ALA A 137 3.29 -32.95 -10.53
CA ALA A 137 4.55 -32.19 -10.60
C ALA A 137 4.65 -31.31 -11.87
N ALA A 138 4.16 -31.81 -13.00
CA ALA A 138 4.14 -31.07 -14.26
C ALA A 138 3.17 -29.88 -14.23
N ASP A 139 1.97 -30.07 -13.66
CA ASP A 139 1.00 -28.98 -13.52
C ASP A 139 1.51 -27.90 -12.54
N LYS A 140 2.18 -28.33 -11.46
CA LYS A 140 2.78 -27.41 -10.48
C LYS A 140 3.86 -26.54 -11.11
N GLU A 141 4.72 -27.09 -11.95
CA GLU A 141 5.76 -26.33 -12.66
C GLU A 141 5.13 -25.26 -13.57
N ILE A 142 4.09 -25.63 -14.34
CA ILE A 142 3.34 -24.69 -15.19
C ILE A 142 2.65 -23.62 -14.34
N PHE A 143 2.00 -24.03 -13.26
CA PHE A 143 1.30 -23.13 -12.35
C PHE A 143 2.24 -22.09 -11.73
N ASP A 144 3.40 -22.54 -11.21
CA ASP A 144 4.38 -21.64 -10.59
C ASP A 144 4.93 -20.63 -11.60
N LYS A 145 5.18 -21.07 -12.85
CA LYS A 145 5.57 -20.16 -13.93
C LYS A 145 4.47 -19.12 -14.21
N LEU A 146 3.22 -19.54 -14.33
CA LEU A 146 2.11 -18.62 -14.58
C LEU A 146 1.91 -17.62 -13.44
N VAL A 147 2.12 -18.03 -12.18
CA VAL A 147 2.10 -17.12 -11.03
C VAL A 147 3.19 -16.04 -11.16
N ALA A 148 4.42 -16.43 -11.52
CA ALA A 148 5.50 -15.48 -11.73
C ALA A 148 5.21 -14.52 -12.90
N ASP A 149 4.77 -15.05 -14.06
CA ASP A 149 4.42 -14.26 -15.25
C ASP A 149 3.27 -13.27 -14.93
N SER A 150 2.26 -13.72 -14.16
CA SER A 150 1.13 -12.87 -13.75
C SER A 150 1.54 -11.76 -12.79
N THR A 151 2.54 -12.02 -11.95
CA THR A 151 3.10 -11.01 -11.03
C THR A 151 3.73 -9.87 -11.81
N ASP A 152 4.57 -10.19 -12.79
CA ASP A 152 5.20 -9.18 -13.65
C ASP A 152 4.17 -8.36 -14.43
N TYR A 153 3.19 -9.04 -15.02
CA TYR A 153 2.11 -8.41 -15.78
C TYR A 153 1.28 -7.45 -14.92
N GLU A 154 0.97 -7.85 -13.68
CA GLU A 154 0.15 -7.05 -12.77
C GLU A 154 0.82 -5.72 -12.42
N PHE A 155 2.12 -5.73 -12.10
CA PHE A 155 2.84 -4.50 -11.80
C PHE A 155 2.83 -3.52 -12.97
N ASP A 156 2.99 -4.00 -14.20
CA ASP A 156 2.95 -3.17 -15.40
C ASP A 156 1.52 -2.63 -15.65
N ALA A 157 0.51 -3.49 -15.61
CA ALA A 157 -0.89 -3.11 -15.81
C ALA A 157 -1.38 -2.12 -14.74
N PHE A 158 -0.96 -2.32 -13.47
CA PHE A 158 -1.29 -1.39 -12.40
C PHE A 158 -0.64 -0.03 -12.62
N ALA A 159 0.63 0.00 -13.02
CA ALA A 159 1.34 1.25 -13.31
C ALA A 159 0.65 2.06 -14.43
N GLU A 160 0.20 1.40 -15.49
CA GLU A 160 -0.59 2.04 -16.57
C GLU A 160 -1.89 2.61 -16.01
N SER A 161 -2.63 1.82 -15.22
CA SER A 161 -3.91 2.24 -14.63
C SER A 161 -3.78 3.45 -13.70
N VAL A 162 -2.66 3.58 -12.97
CA VAL A 162 -2.36 4.76 -12.14
C VAL A 162 -2.18 6.01 -13.00
N GLN A 163 -1.50 5.90 -14.15
CA GLN A 163 -1.34 7.04 -15.07
C GLN A 163 -2.68 7.51 -15.66
N GLU A 164 -3.57 6.58 -15.99
CA GLU A 164 -4.92 6.89 -16.45
C GLU A 164 -5.74 7.57 -15.36
N ALA A 165 -5.76 7.00 -14.14
CA ALA A 165 -6.47 7.57 -13.00
C ALA A 165 -6.00 8.98 -12.67
N LYS A 166 -4.67 9.22 -12.70
CA LYS A 166 -4.11 10.56 -12.49
C LYS A 166 -4.59 11.55 -13.54
N LYS A 167 -4.55 11.20 -14.82
CA LYS A 167 -5.03 12.07 -15.91
C LYS A 167 -6.52 12.41 -15.76
N ASP A 168 -7.33 11.41 -15.40
CA ASP A 168 -8.76 11.62 -15.18
C ASP A 168 -9.01 12.55 -13.98
N ALA A 169 -8.36 12.34 -12.85
CA ALA A 169 -8.48 13.21 -11.69
C ALA A 169 -8.03 14.66 -12.00
N GLU A 170 -6.90 14.85 -12.72
CA GLU A 170 -6.42 16.17 -13.15
C GLU A 170 -7.45 16.88 -14.05
N ALA A 171 -8.03 16.16 -15.02
CA ALA A 171 -9.06 16.70 -15.91
C ALA A 171 -10.32 17.13 -15.14
N ASN A 172 -10.57 16.55 -13.96
CA ASN A 172 -11.69 16.87 -13.09
C ASN A 172 -11.32 17.81 -11.93
N GLY A 173 -10.15 18.46 -11.98
CA GLY A 173 -9.77 19.55 -11.06
C GLY A 173 -8.96 19.12 -9.85
N ALA A 174 -8.48 17.88 -9.79
CA ALA A 174 -7.53 17.46 -8.76
C ALA A 174 -6.19 18.20 -8.91
N ILE A 175 -5.58 18.52 -7.78
CA ILE A 175 -4.27 19.18 -7.70
C ILE A 175 -3.29 18.23 -7.03
N PHE A 176 -2.28 17.80 -7.79
CA PHE A 176 -1.24 16.93 -7.28
C PHE A 176 -0.09 17.73 -6.65
N VAL A 177 0.29 17.34 -5.44
CA VAL A 177 1.33 17.97 -4.60
C VAL A 177 2.45 16.97 -4.38
N TYR A 178 3.71 17.44 -4.45
CA TYR A 178 4.90 16.59 -4.36
C TYR A 178 5.77 17.02 -3.16
N PRO A 179 5.43 16.61 -1.94
CA PRO A 179 6.20 16.91 -0.74
C PRO A 179 7.53 16.13 -0.70
N ASP A 180 8.43 16.54 0.19
CA ASP A 180 9.58 15.72 0.55
C ASP A 180 9.10 14.49 1.36
N THR A 181 9.17 13.33 0.77
CA THR A 181 8.68 12.08 1.37
C THR A 181 9.52 11.61 2.57
N GLU A 182 10.80 12.00 2.64
CA GLU A 182 11.66 11.61 3.75
C GLU A 182 11.17 12.20 5.08
N LEU A 183 10.57 13.39 5.07
CA LEU A 183 9.98 13.98 6.28
C LEU A 183 8.89 13.10 6.91
N PHE A 184 8.06 12.46 6.09
CA PHE A 184 7.01 11.53 6.54
C PHE A 184 7.60 10.21 6.98
N ARG A 185 8.59 9.69 6.24
CA ARG A 185 9.28 8.45 6.55
C ARG A 185 10.01 8.53 7.90
N GLU A 186 10.76 9.61 8.15
CA GLU A 186 11.45 9.84 9.42
C GLU A 186 10.49 9.82 10.61
N LYS A 187 9.30 10.41 10.47
CA LYS A 187 8.27 10.37 11.52
C LYS A 187 7.77 8.95 11.79
N CYS A 188 7.72 8.08 10.77
CA CYS A 188 7.25 6.70 10.89
C CYS A 188 8.37 5.71 11.27
N GLN A 189 9.65 6.13 11.37
CA GLN A 189 10.74 5.23 11.71
C GLN A 189 10.54 4.45 13.01
N PRO A 190 10.04 5.06 14.12
CA PRO A 190 9.77 4.31 15.36
C PRO A 190 8.71 3.21 15.19
N LEU A 191 7.73 3.40 14.28
CA LEU A 191 6.75 2.37 13.96
C LEU A 191 7.39 1.20 13.20
N LEU A 192 8.24 1.51 12.22
CA LEU A 192 8.98 0.50 11.45
C LEU A 192 9.90 -0.33 12.37
N ASP A 193 10.62 0.31 13.28
CA ASP A 193 11.48 -0.37 14.26
C ASP A 193 10.68 -1.30 15.18
N SER A 194 9.50 -0.86 15.63
CA SER A 194 8.60 -1.66 16.45
C SER A 194 8.08 -2.90 15.70
N ILE A 195 7.72 -2.75 14.42
CA ILE A 195 7.18 -3.85 13.60
C ILE A 195 8.30 -4.84 13.24
N SER A 196 9.45 -4.35 12.80
CA SER A 196 10.58 -5.19 12.40
C SER A 196 11.12 -6.04 13.55
N GLY A 197 11.01 -5.56 14.79
CA GLY A 197 11.45 -6.25 15.99
C GLY A 197 10.48 -7.32 16.54
N GLN A 198 9.28 -7.50 15.95
CA GLN A 198 8.26 -8.41 16.51
C GLN A 198 8.61 -9.89 16.40
N SER A 199 9.40 -10.29 15.41
CA SER A 199 9.84 -11.67 15.22
C SER A 199 11.12 -11.74 14.38
N GLU A 200 11.79 -12.91 14.44
CA GLU A 200 12.97 -13.14 13.60
C GLU A 200 12.66 -13.04 12.09
N ILE A 201 11.49 -13.54 11.67
CA ILE A 201 11.08 -13.50 10.27
C ILE A 201 10.78 -12.06 9.81
N THR A 202 10.12 -11.24 10.63
CA THR A 202 9.87 -9.83 10.30
C THR A 202 11.17 -9.05 10.21
N LYS A 203 12.13 -9.34 11.09
CA LYS A 203 13.44 -8.70 11.03
C LYS A 203 14.21 -9.09 9.76
N LYS A 204 14.26 -10.36 9.42
CA LYS A 204 14.90 -10.83 8.17
C LYS A 204 14.30 -10.16 6.94
N ILE A 205 12.98 -10.06 6.88
CA ILE A 205 12.27 -9.41 5.77
C ILE A 205 12.64 -7.92 5.72
N TYR A 206 12.58 -7.23 6.85
CA TYR A 206 12.95 -5.82 6.95
C TYR A 206 14.38 -5.57 6.45
N ASP A 207 15.34 -6.36 6.92
CA ASP A 207 16.75 -6.24 6.54
C ASP A 207 16.93 -6.44 5.02
N LYS A 208 16.25 -7.44 4.41
CA LYS A 208 16.27 -7.66 2.95
C LYS A 208 15.63 -6.51 2.17
N VAL A 209 14.49 -6.00 2.63
CA VAL A 209 13.81 -4.86 2.02
C VAL A 209 14.71 -3.62 2.03
N GLN A 210 15.41 -3.36 3.14
CA GLN A 210 16.35 -2.23 3.20
C GLN A 210 17.55 -2.42 2.26
N ALA A 211 18.15 -3.61 2.23
CA ALA A 211 19.26 -3.90 1.32
C ALA A 211 18.89 -3.66 -0.16
N LEU A 212 17.72 -4.15 -0.59
CA LEU A 212 17.22 -3.96 -1.96
C LEU A 212 16.82 -2.51 -2.28
N ARG A 213 16.61 -1.67 -1.26
CA ARG A 213 16.35 -0.23 -1.44
C ARG A 213 17.60 0.53 -1.87
N GLU A 214 18.75 0.13 -1.37
CA GLU A 214 20.04 0.77 -1.64
C GLU A 214 20.63 0.37 -3.00
N GLU A 215 20.21 -0.76 -3.57
CA GLU A 215 20.54 -1.20 -4.92
C GLU A 215 19.78 -0.34 -5.96
N LYS A 216 20.48 0.68 -6.52
CA LYS A 216 19.95 1.56 -7.58
C LYS A 216 20.20 1.00 -8.96
#